data_59bd0e05717cb82c18f924ca9ea7e33f
#
_entry.id   59bd0e05717cb82c18f924ca9ea7e33f
#
_cell.length_a   1.000
_cell.length_b   1.000
_cell.length_c   1.000
_cell.angle_alpha   90.00
_cell.angle_beta   90.00
_cell.angle_gamma   90.00
#
_symmetry.space_group_name_H-M   'P 1'
#
loop_
_entity.id
_entity.type
_entity.pdbx_description
1 polymer ?
#
loop_
_entity_poly.entity_id
_entity_poly.type
_entity_poly.pdbx_seq_one_letter_code
_entity_poly.pdbx_strand_id
1 'polypeptide(L)'
;MREYIIADNQDITKAGMMFLLSKQKEVSLLLEADNKMELVQLLRIHPQAVVILDYTLFDFSGADELIILQERFKESDWLLFSDELSIGFLRQVLFSSNAFGVVLKDNSKEEIMSALQCASRKERFICNHVSNLLLSGSGSVNTASAVHTFVPQEDRLLTPTEKIILKEIASGKTTK
;
A
#
# COMPACT_ATOMS: atom_id res chain seq x y z
N MET A 1 22.16 -9.32 7.07
CA MET A 1 20.93 -10.13 7.22
C MET A 1 19.88 -9.27 7.88
N ARG A 2 18.61 -9.37 7.47
CA ARG A 2 17.51 -8.51 7.93
C ARG A 2 16.40 -9.35 8.56
N GLU A 3 15.76 -8.78 9.58
CA GLU A 3 14.55 -9.32 10.20
C GLU A 3 13.32 -8.70 9.52
N TYR A 4 12.28 -9.47 9.34
CA TYR A 4 11.02 -9.02 8.72
C TYR A 4 9.84 -9.31 9.63
N ILE A 5 8.91 -8.36 9.70
CA ILE A 5 7.61 -8.51 10.35
C ILE A 5 6.55 -8.38 9.26
N ILE A 6 5.79 -9.44 9.04
CA ILE A 6 4.66 -9.45 8.10
C ILE A 6 3.42 -9.09 8.91
N ALA A 7 2.93 -7.89 8.68
CA ALA A 7 1.76 -7.31 9.33
C ALA A 7 0.57 -7.33 8.36
N ASP A 8 -0.04 -8.49 8.24
CA ASP A 8 -1.20 -8.79 7.40
C ASP A 8 -2.06 -9.83 8.11
N ASN A 9 -3.38 -9.74 8.02
CA ASN A 9 -4.30 -10.70 8.64
C ASN A 9 -4.93 -11.67 7.62
N GLN A 10 -4.47 -11.65 6.36
CA GLN A 10 -4.87 -12.60 5.32
C GLN A 10 -3.88 -13.76 5.23
N ASP A 11 -4.29 -14.95 5.61
CA ASP A 11 -3.43 -16.15 5.67
C ASP A 11 -2.72 -16.47 4.35
N ILE A 12 -3.42 -16.34 3.22
CA ILE A 12 -2.83 -16.60 1.89
C ILE A 12 -1.75 -15.57 1.56
N THR A 13 -1.99 -14.30 1.86
CA THR A 13 -1.01 -13.23 1.62
C THR A 13 0.22 -13.43 2.50
N LYS A 14 0.03 -13.71 3.80
CA LYS A 14 1.13 -14.05 4.72
C LYS A 14 1.93 -15.25 4.21
N ALA A 15 1.28 -16.35 3.88
CA ALA A 15 1.95 -17.56 3.38
C ALA A 15 2.76 -17.29 2.09
N GLY A 16 2.19 -16.52 1.16
CA GLY A 16 2.87 -16.10 -0.07
C GLY A 16 4.11 -15.26 0.22
N MET A 17 3.98 -14.26 1.09
CA MET A 17 5.08 -13.38 1.48
C MET A 17 6.18 -14.13 2.22
N MET A 18 5.81 -15.01 3.17
CA MET A 18 6.73 -15.91 3.87
C MET A 18 7.52 -16.79 2.89
N PHE A 19 6.82 -17.34 1.89
CA PHE A 19 7.48 -18.16 0.86
C PHE A 19 8.48 -17.33 0.04
N LEU A 20 8.12 -16.11 -0.40
CA LEU A 20 9.02 -15.26 -1.17
C LEU A 20 10.25 -14.85 -0.36
N LEU A 21 10.08 -14.48 0.90
CA LEU A 21 11.16 -14.07 1.79
C LEU A 21 12.06 -15.26 2.18
N SER A 22 11.52 -16.47 2.38
CA SER A 22 12.32 -17.66 2.71
C SER A 22 13.32 -18.05 1.62
N LYS A 23 13.14 -17.56 0.39
CA LYS A 23 14.07 -17.77 -0.73
C LYS A 23 15.21 -16.76 -0.78
N GLN A 24 15.16 -15.71 0.04
CA GLN A 24 16.19 -14.67 0.04
C GLN A 24 17.26 -14.95 1.08
N LYS A 25 18.53 -14.85 0.67
CA LYS A 25 19.68 -15.15 1.54
C LYS A 25 19.89 -14.09 2.63
N GLU A 26 19.36 -12.90 2.42
CA GLU A 26 19.51 -11.75 3.31
C GLU A 26 18.55 -11.77 4.50
N VAL A 27 17.58 -12.67 4.50
CA VAL A 27 16.58 -12.80 5.58
C VAL A 27 17.17 -13.63 6.72
N SER A 28 17.13 -13.07 7.93
CA SER A 28 17.60 -13.75 9.15
C SER A 28 16.44 -14.26 10.02
N LEU A 29 15.32 -13.54 10.02
CA LEU A 29 14.16 -13.88 10.85
C LEU A 29 12.88 -13.40 10.16
N LEU A 30 11.84 -14.22 10.20
CA LEU A 30 10.49 -13.90 9.75
C LEU A 30 9.53 -13.96 10.92
N LEU A 31 8.79 -12.90 11.15
CA LEU A 31 7.82 -12.75 12.21
C LEU A 31 6.47 -12.34 11.61
N GLU A 32 5.39 -12.68 12.29
CA GLU A 32 4.04 -12.34 11.88
C GLU A 32 3.36 -11.51 12.96
N ALA A 33 2.57 -10.53 12.53
CA ALA A 33 1.67 -9.75 13.38
C ALA A 33 0.27 -9.76 12.76
N ASP A 34 -0.71 -10.18 13.53
CA ASP A 34 -2.11 -10.23 13.08
C ASP A 34 -2.90 -8.95 13.44
N ASN A 35 -2.30 -8.10 14.27
CA ASN A 35 -2.90 -6.84 14.71
C ASN A 35 -1.84 -5.82 15.13
N LYS A 36 -2.28 -4.56 15.28
CA LYS A 36 -1.41 -3.42 15.63
C LYS A 36 -0.69 -3.61 16.98
N MET A 37 -1.32 -4.24 17.96
CA MET A 37 -0.71 -4.44 19.27
C MET A 37 0.47 -5.41 19.18
N GLU A 38 0.32 -6.51 18.48
CA GLU A 38 1.40 -7.47 18.21
C GLU A 38 2.54 -6.83 17.40
N LEU A 39 2.20 -6.07 16.35
CA LEU A 39 3.19 -5.33 15.58
C LEU A 39 4.04 -4.42 16.48
N VAL A 40 3.41 -3.66 17.39
CA VAL A 40 4.12 -2.78 18.33
C VAL A 40 5.00 -3.57 19.31
N GLN A 41 4.55 -4.72 19.78
CA GLN A 41 5.35 -5.60 20.65
C GLN A 41 6.57 -6.15 19.92
N LEU A 42 6.40 -6.62 18.69
CA LEU A 42 7.51 -7.10 17.86
C LEU A 42 8.53 -6.00 17.54
N LEU A 43 8.08 -4.79 17.21
CA LEU A 43 8.96 -3.66 16.95
C LEU A 43 9.78 -3.22 18.17
N ARG A 44 9.29 -3.44 19.39
CA ARG A 44 10.08 -3.18 20.62
C ARG A 44 11.25 -4.16 20.77
N ILE A 45 11.09 -5.39 20.29
CA ILE A 45 12.10 -6.46 20.37
C ILE A 45 13.01 -6.40 19.14
N HIS A 46 12.46 -6.04 17.99
CA HIS A 46 13.11 -6.03 16.67
C HIS A 46 13.04 -4.62 16.04
N PRO A 47 13.68 -3.58 16.63
CA PRO A 47 13.48 -2.19 16.21
C PRO A 47 14.04 -1.88 14.82
N GLN A 48 14.89 -2.74 14.27
CA GLN A 48 15.50 -2.59 12.93
C GLN A 48 14.83 -3.46 11.87
N ALA A 49 13.71 -4.10 12.20
CA ALA A 49 13.01 -4.97 11.26
C ALA A 49 12.44 -4.18 10.07
N VAL A 50 12.31 -4.85 8.95
CA VAL A 50 11.48 -4.39 7.83
C VAL A 50 10.05 -4.83 8.11
N VAL A 51 9.14 -3.87 8.19
CA VAL A 51 7.71 -4.12 8.35
C VAL A 51 7.06 -4.16 6.98
N ILE A 52 6.47 -5.30 6.61
CA ILE A 52 5.61 -5.42 5.44
C ILE A 52 4.18 -5.29 5.95
N LEU A 53 3.53 -4.18 5.66
CA LEU A 53 2.25 -3.82 6.26
C LEU A 53 1.13 -3.75 5.22
N ASP A 54 0.06 -4.54 5.41
CA ASP A 54 -1.22 -4.17 4.85
C ASP A 54 -1.93 -3.16 5.74
N TYR A 55 -1.80 -1.89 5.39
CA TYR A 55 -2.41 -0.80 6.14
C TYR A 55 -3.93 -0.93 6.24
N THR A 56 -4.60 -1.44 5.20
CA THR A 56 -6.07 -1.52 5.12
C THR A 56 -6.66 -2.57 6.05
N LEU A 57 -5.87 -3.56 6.45
CA LEU A 57 -6.28 -4.66 7.32
C LEU A 57 -5.96 -4.43 8.81
N PHE A 58 -5.20 -3.38 9.11
CA PHE A 58 -4.83 -3.02 10.48
C PHE A 58 -5.65 -1.81 10.95
N ASP A 59 -6.02 -1.80 12.22
CA ASP A 59 -6.85 -0.78 12.84
C ASP A 59 -6.05 0.50 13.13
N PHE A 60 -5.62 1.18 12.04
CA PHE A 60 -5.05 2.51 12.09
C PHE A 60 -6.15 3.56 11.89
N SER A 61 -6.15 4.59 12.73
CA SER A 61 -7.12 5.68 12.65
C SER A 61 -6.87 6.64 11.46
N GLY A 62 -5.68 6.58 10.86
CA GLY A 62 -5.27 7.40 9.73
C GLY A 62 -3.78 7.34 9.47
N ALA A 63 -3.32 8.06 8.46
CA ALA A 63 -1.90 8.15 8.10
C ALA A 63 -1.05 8.73 9.24
N ASP A 64 -1.59 9.68 10.01
CA ASP A 64 -0.88 10.31 11.14
C ASP A 64 -0.46 9.28 12.20
N GLU A 65 -1.34 8.32 12.52
CA GLU A 65 -1.01 7.27 13.49
C GLU A 65 0.14 6.38 12.99
N LEU A 66 0.13 6.03 11.71
CA LEU A 66 1.20 5.25 11.10
C LEU A 66 2.53 6.01 11.10
N ILE A 67 2.50 7.30 10.78
CA ILE A 67 3.68 8.18 10.80
C ILE A 67 4.25 8.29 12.22
N ILE A 68 3.40 8.52 13.22
CA ILE A 68 3.81 8.57 14.63
C ILE A 68 4.43 7.22 15.07
N LEU A 69 3.85 6.11 14.62
CA LEU A 69 4.41 4.79 14.93
C LEU A 69 5.79 4.61 14.32
N GLN A 70 5.98 5.00 13.05
CA GLN A 70 7.28 4.95 12.39
C GLN A 70 8.30 5.89 13.08
N GLU A 71 7.90 7.10 13.47
CA GLU A 71 8.76 8.02 14.21
C GLU A 71 9.22 7.47 15.56
N ARG A 72 8.38 6.66 16.21
CA ARG A 72 8.73 5.95 17.44
C ARG A 72 9.74 4.84 17.20
N PHE A 73 9.71 4.19 16.04
CA PHE A 73 10.60 3.10 15.64
C PHE A 73 11.43 3.50 14.41
N LYS A 74 12.24 4.55 14.55
CA LYS A 74 12.99 5.21 13.46
C LYS A 74 13.99 4.32 12.73
N GLU A 75 14.40 3.22 13.36
CA GLU A 75 15.37 2.29 12.76
C GLU A 75 14.70 1.23 11.89
N SER A 76 13.36 1.11 11.92
CA SER A 76 12.59 0.21 11.09
C SER A 76 12.30 0.84 9.71
N ASP A 77 12.30 -0.01 8.68
CA ASP A 77 11.86 0.34 7.34
C ASP A 77 10.47 -0.25 7.10
N TRP A 78 9.64 0.45 6.35
CA TRP A 78 8.24 0.09 6.16
C TRP A 78 7.92 -0.07 4.67
N LEU A 79 7.46 -1.24 4.29
CA LEU A 79 6.95 -1.53 2.95
C LEU A 79 5.44 -1.70 3.04
N LEU A 80 4.69 -0.72 2.54
CA LEU A 80 3.24 -0.83 2.42
C LEU A 80 2.91 -1.84 1.32
N PHE A 81 2.12 -2.85 1.67
CA PHE A 81 1.72 -3.94 0.78
C PHE A 81 0.21 -4.14 0.89
N SER A 82 -0.56 -3.33 0.21
CA SER A 82 -2.02 -3.29 0.27
C SER A 82 -2.63 -3.39 -1.13
N ASP A 83 -3.93 -3.70 -1.21
CA ASP A 83 -4.65 -3.77 -2.48
C ASP A 83 -4.78 -2.38 -3.11
N GLU A 84 -5.29 -1.41 -2.36
CA GLU A 84 -5.52 -0.04 -2.82
C GLU A 84 -5.25 0.96 -1.70
N LEU A 85 -4.57 2.05 -2.03
CA LEU A 85 -4.29 3.14 -1.10
C LEU A 85 -4.66 4.48 -1.74
N SER A 86 -5.38 5.33 -1.02
CA SER A 86 -5.79 6.64 -1.53
C SER A 86 -4.56 7.53 -1.79
N ILE A 87 -4.65 8.38 -2.82
CA ILE A 87 -3.55 9.29 -3.18
C ILE A 87 -3.22 10.28 -2.04
N GLY A 88 -4.24 10.69 -1.27
CA GLY A 88 -4.05 11.55 -0.09
C GLY A 88 -3.21 10.86 0.98
N PHE A 89 -3.55 9.61 1.32
CA PHE A 89 -2.78 8.78 2.24
C PHE A 89 -1.34 8.57 1.74
N LEU A 90 -1.17 8.17 0.48
CA LEU A 90 0.14 7.94 -0.11
C LEU A 90 1.03 9.18 -0.03
N ARG A 91 0.49 10.36 -0.38
CA ARG A 91 1.24 11.62 -0.26
C ARG A 91 1.64 11.89 1.17
N GLN A 92 0.71 11.80 2.12
CA GLN A 92 0.99 12.09 3.52
C GLN A 92 2.09 11.18 4.06
N VAL A 93 2.00 9.87 3.84
CA VAL A 93 2.96 8.89 4.36
C VAL A 93 4.31 8.96 3.63
N LEU A 94 4.29 8.97 2.28
CA LEU A 94 5.53 8.92 1.50
C LEU A 94 6.35 10.21 1.56
N PHE A 95 5.73 11.36 1.85
CA PHE A 95 6.46 12.62 2.04
C PHE A 95 6.86 12.88 3.49
N SER A 96 6.30 12.14 4.45
CA SER A 96 6.70 12.28 5.86
C SER A 96 8.07 11.68 6.17
N SER A 97 8.40 10.55 5.55
CA SER A 97 9.64 9.83 5.81
C SER A 97 10.10 8.99 4.62
N ASN A 98 11.41 8.88 4.42
CA ASN A 98 12.01 7.96 3.44
C ASN A 98 11.98 6.49 3.89
N ALA A 99 11.59 6.21 5.14
CA ALA A 99 11.44 4.86 5.64
C ALA A 99 10.26 4.10 5.01
N PHE A 100 9.31 4.82 4.38
CA PHE A 100 8.16 4.21 3.74
C PHE A 100 8.40 3.93 2.27
N GLY A 101 8.31 2.67 1.87
CA GLY A 101 8.16 2.20 0.50
C GLY A 101 6.73 1.73 0.23
N VAL A 102 6.39 1.49 -1.03
CA VAL A 102 5.07 0.96 -1.40
C VAL A 102 5.13 0.06 -2.62
N VAL A 103 4.45 -1.08 -2.53
CA VAL A 103 4.14 -2.00 -3.62
C VAL A 103 2.71 -2.52 -3.39
N LEU A 104 1.92 -2.61 -4.45
CA LEU A 104 0.53 -3.06 -4.35
C LEU A 104 0.44 -4.58 -4.50
N LYS A 105 -0.60 -5.20 -3.95
CA LYS A 105 -0.82 -6.66 -4.01
C LYS A 105 -1.09 -7.16 -5.43
N ASP A 106 -1.60 -6.30 -6.32
CA ASP A 106 -1.84 -6.58 -7.75
C ASP A 106 -0.59 -6.41 -8.64
N ASN A 107 0.53 -5.92 -8.09
CA ASN A 107 1.78 -5.82 -8.84
C ASN A 107 2.32 -7.21 -9.21
N SER A 108 3.12 -7.25 -10.27
CA SER A 108 3.77 -8.50 -10.69
C SER A 108 4.68 -9.05 -9.61
N LYS A 109 4.89 -10.38 -9.62
CA LYS A 109 5.82 -11.04 -8.70
C LYS A 109 7.22 -10.42 -8.79
N GLU A 110 7.65 -10.06 -9.99
CA GLU A 110 8.97 -9.45 -10.24
C GLU A 110 9.08 -8.09 -9.57
N GLU A 111 8.01 -7.30 -9.59
CA GLU A 111 7.97 -5.98 -8.94
C GLU A 111 7.93 -6.13 -7.41
N ILE A 112 7.16 -7.08 -6.88
CA ILE A 112 7.16 -7.41 -5.46
C ILE A 112 8.55 -7.88 -5.02
N MET A 113 9.21 -8.76 -5.77
CA MET A 113 10.57 -9.21 -5.47
C MET A 113 11.57 -8.05 -5.48
N SER A 114 11.45 -7.11 -6.41
CA SER A 114 12.29 -5.91 -6.46
C SER A 114 12.08 -5.03 -5.23
N ALA A 115 10.84 -4.85 -4.78
CA ALA A 115 10.52 -4.12 -3.55
C ALA A 115 11.16 -4.76 -2.32
N LEU A 116 11.08 -6.09 -2.19
CA LEU A 116 11.70 -6.83 -1.10
C LEU A 116 13.24 -6.72 -1.11
N GLN A 117 13.86 -6.76 -2.30
CA GLN A 117 15.30 -6.57 -2.45
C GLN A 117 15.73 -5.14 -2.05
N CYS A 118 15.00 -4.11 -2.46
CA CYS A 118 15.25 -2.73 -2.03
C CYS A 118 15.14 -2.62 -0.51
N ALA A 119 14.09 -3.16 0.10
CA ALA A 119 13.89 -3.16 1.55
C ALA A 119 15.05 -3.86 2.29
N SER A 120 15.59 -4.97 1.74
CA SER A 120 16.74 -5.67 2.33
C SER A 120 18.01 -4.80 2.41
N ARG A 121 18.14 -3.85 1.47
CA ARG A 121 19.30 -2.92 1.36
C ARG A 121 19.05 -1.57 2.02
N LYS A 122 17.92 -1.38 2.70
CA LYS A 122 17.47 -0.07 3.22
C LYS A 122 17.23 0.96 2.11
N GLU A 123 16.86 0.50 0.95
CA GLU A 123 16.52 1.34 -0.19
C GLU A 123 15.00 1.49 -0.27
N ARG A 124 14.55 2.68 -0.52
CA ARG A 124 13.13 2.97 -0.71
C ARG A 124 12.65 2.44 -2.06
N PHE A 125 11.50 1.77 -2.06
CA PHE A 125 10.84 1.32 -3.28
C PHE A 125 9.45 1.97 -3.41
N ILE A 126 9.12 2.48 -4.59
CA ILE A 126 7.78 2.95 -4.94
C ILE A 126 7.43 2.34 -6.29
N CYS A 127 6.36 1.54 -6.34
CA CYS A 127 5.94 0.88 -7.59
C CYS A 127 5.52 1.90 -8.66
N ASN A 128 5.61 1.50 -9.92
CA ASN A 128 5.34 2.38 -11.06
C ASN A 128 3.93 2.96 -11.04
N HIS A 129 2.93 2.17 -10.64
CA HIS A 129 1.55 2.62 -10.53
C HIS A 129 1.41 3.81 -9.57
N VAL A 130 1.94 3.68 -8.35
CA VAL A 130 1.90 4.74 -7.33
C VAL A 130 2.73 5.96 -7.76
N SER A 131 3.89 5.75 -8.35
CA SER A 131 4.71 6.86 -8.90
C SER A 131 3.93 7.69 -9.91
N ASN A 132 3.23 7.05 -10.84
CA ASN A 132 2.41 7.71 -11.84
C ASN A 132 1.21 8.45 -11.21
N LEU A 133 0.55 7.87 -10.20
CA LEU A 133 -0.53 8.53 -9.47
C LEU A 133 -0.05 9.80 -8.75
N LEU A 134 1.11 9.75 -8.12
CA LEU A 134 1.68 10.90 -7.41
C LEU A 134 2.05 12.04 -8.38
N LEU A 135 2.59 11.71 -9.57
CA LEU A 135 2.94 12.67 -10.61
C LEU A 135 1.69 13.28 -11.26
N SER A 136 0.67 12.48 -11.57
CA SER A 136 -0.58 12.95 -12.20
C SER A 136 -1.36 13.90 -11.30
N GLY A 137 -1.29 13.73 -10.00
CA GLY A 137 -1.97 14.60 -9.04
C GLY A 137 -1.25 15.92 -8.69
N SER A 138 -0.07 16.19 -9.26
CA SER A 138 0.68 17.45 -9.06
C SER A 138 0.55 18.43 -10.25
N GLY A 139 -0.29 18.13 -11.23
CA GLY A 139 -0.45 18.93 -12.44
C GLY A 139 -1.46 20.06 -12.32
N SER A 140 -1.05 21.20 -11.76
CA SER A 140 -1.58 22.50 -12.11
C SER A 140 -0.49 23.57 -12.00
N VAL A 141 0.52 23.50 -12.84
CA VAL A 141 1.28 24.69 -13.28
C VAL A 141 1.54 24.53 -14.78
N ASN A 142 1.04 25.50 -15.53
CA ASN A 142 1.11 25.65 -16.97
C ASN A 142 2.48 25.37 -17.58
N THR A 143 2.54 24.50 -18.59
CA THR A 143 3.26 24.81 -19.83
C THR A 143 2.55 24.14 -21.01
N ALA A 144 2.26 24.94 -22.00
CA ALA A 144 1.52 24.61 -23.20
C ALA A 144 2.24 23.57 -24.07
N SER A 145 1.46 22.66 -24.62
CA SER A 145 1.49 22.08 -25.97
C SER A 145 1.33 20.56 -25.94
N ALA A 146 0.11 20.09 -26.03
CA ALA A 146 -0.33 19.02 -26.92
C ALA A 146 -1.84 18.84 -26.71
N VAL A 147 -2.59 19.15 -27.75
CA VAL A 147 -4.04 18.99 -27.84
C VAL A 147 -4.38 17.51 -27.72
N HIS A 148 -4.91 17.10 -26.61
CA HIS A 148 -5.81 15.97 -26.52
C HIS A 148 -7.02 16.41 -25.69
N THR A 149 -8.14 16.44 -26.39
CA THR A 149 -9.47 16.78 -25.90
C THR A 149 -9.78 16.05 -24.62
N PHE A 150 -9.73 16.77 -23.51
CA PHE A 150 -10.17 16.28 -22.21
C PHE A 150 -11.70 16.35 -22.18
N VAL A 151 -12.35 15.19 -22.28
CA VAL A 151 -13.74 15.05 -21.88
C VAL A 151 -13.75 14.98 -20.34
N PRO A 152 -14.54 15.81 -19.66
CA PRO A 152 -14.63 15.74 -18.19
C PRO A 152 -15.17 14.36 -17.79
N GLN A 153 -14.40 13.62 -17.01
CA GLN A 153 -14.76 12.30 -16.54
C GLN A 153 -15.45 12.43 -15.17
N GLU A 154 -16.57 13.10 -15.15
CA GLU A 154 -17.60 12.90 -14.14
C GLU A 154 -18.45 11.71 -14.58
N ASP A 155 -18.67 10.75 -13.67
CA ASP A 155 -19.53 9.56 -13.85
C ASP A 155 -18.89 8.23 -14.29
N ARG A 156 -17.78 7.82 -13.66
CA ARG A 156 -17.29 6.43 -13.77
C ARG A 156 -17.52 5.55 -12.54
N LEU A 157 -18.51 5.86 -11.73
CA LEU A 157 -18.87 4.97 -10.61
C LEU A 157 -19.83 3.84 -11.01
N LEU A 158 -20.52 3.93 -12.14
CA LEU A 158 -21.49 2.92 -12.56
C LEU A 158 -21.57 2.84 -14.08
N THR A 159 -21.58 1.62 -14.62
CA THR A 159 -21.86 1.37 -16.02
C THR A 159 -23.29 1.79 -16.41
N PRO A 160 -23.60 2.02 -17.69
CA PRO A 160 -24.96 2.34 -18.14
C PRO A 160 -26.00 1.32 -17.67
N THR A 161 -25.65 0.04 -17.63
CA THR A 161 -26.51 -1.05 -17.19
C THR A 161 -26.76 -0.99 -15.67
N GLU A 162 -25.73 -0.70 -14.88
CA GLU A 162 -25.84 -0.54 -13.42
C GLU A 162 -26.68 0.68 -13.06
N LYS A 163 -26.56 1.78 -13.80
CA LYS A 163 -27.43 2.96 -13.64
C LYS A 163 -28.90 2.64 -13.90
N ILE A 164 -29.19 1.84 -14.92
CA ILE A 164 -30.55 1.38 -15.23
C ILE A 164 -31.09 0.50 -14.09
N ILE A 165 -30.33 -0.46 -13.63
CA ILE A 165 -30.71 -1.37 -12.55
C ILE A 165 -31.00 -0.57 -11.25
N LEU A 166 -30.14 0.36 -10.89
CA LEU A 166 -30.35 1.20 -9.71
C LEU A 166 -31.59 2.09 -9.84
N LYS A 167 -31.87 2.63 -11.02
CA LYS A 167 -33.05 3.42 -11.29
C LYS A 167 -34.33 2.60 -11.18
N GLU A 168 -34.33 1.36 -11.65
CA GLU A 168 -35.44 0.41 -11.50
C GLU A 168 -35.68 0.02 -10.03
N ILE A 169 -34.60 -0.26 -9.28
CA ILE A 169 -34.67 -0.55 -7.84
C ILE A 169 -35.23 0.67 -7.07
N ALA A 170 -34.72 1.87 -7.36
CA ALA A 170 -35.16 3.12 -6.72
C ALA A 170 -36.61 3.47 -7.06
N SER A 171 -37.12 3.04 -8.22
CA SER A 171 -38.53 3.23 -8.62
C SER A 171 -39.51 2.22 -8.00
N GLY A 172 -39.03 1.29 -7.17
CA GLY A 172 -39.88 0.32 -6.44
C GLY A 172 -40.51 -0.77 -7.33
N LYS A 173 -40.03 -0.95 -8.56
CA LYS A 173 -40.52 -2.02 -9.44
C LYS A 173 -39.79 -3.33 -9.10
N THR A 174 -40.40 -4.13 -8.23
CA THR A 174 -40.01 -5.52 -8.05
C THR A 174 -40.46 -6.33 -9.25
N THR A 175 -39.54 -6.98 -9.93
CA THR A 175 -39.83 -8.02 -10.90
C THR A 175 -40.55 -9.18 -10.23
N LYS A 176 -41.79 -9.46 -10.68
CA LYS A 176 -42.51 -10.70 -10.37
C LYS A 176 -41.93 -11.83 -11.22
#